data_cd61ca6a2893709327a2bd7a5997114b
#
_entry.id   cd61ca6a2893709327a2bd7a5997114b
#
_cell.length_a   1.000
_cell.length_b   1.000
_cell.length_c   1.000
_cell.angle_alpha   90.00
_cell.angle_beta   90.00
_cell.angle_gamma   90.00
#
_symmetry.space_group_name_H-M   'P 1'
#
loop_
_entity.id
_entity.type
_entity.pdbx_description
1 polymer ?
#
loop_
_entity_poly.entity_id
_entity_poly.type
_entity_poly.pdbx_seq_one_letter_code
_entity_poly.pdbx_strand_id
1 'polypeptide(L)'
;MFLKKLLLNNYKNFSEIKFNFETKIVCFTGLNGVGKTNIVDAIYHLSYTKSYFNTIQADNIKHDQEYMSITGAYEKDNKEEKITLSIKRNEKKVLMKNGKKYKKFIDHIGLIPAVIISPIDRNLISDGSEIRRKFIDGIISQNDKEFLFNLIEYNRTLKQRNKLLKLFFNDKKKILSTLEIYNYRLSKLGINIYKKRNDFLKEFIPIFKDRYFELSNNKELVDIHHKSE
;
A
#
# COMPACT_ATOMS: atom_id res chain seq x y z
N MET A 1 17.89 -4.67 4.76
CA MET A 1 17.34 -3.58 5.59
C MET A 1 16.64 -4.19 6.78
N PHE A 2 16.96 -3.78 8.01
CA PHE A 2 16.44 -4.37 9.25
C PHE A 2 15.89 -3.25 10.15
N LEU A 3 14.67 -3.42 10.68
CA LEU A 3 14.07 -2.47 11.62
C LEU A 3 14.68 -2.69 13.00
N LYS A 4 15.41 -1.70 13.52
CA LYS A 4 16.06 -1.73 14.85
C LYS A 4 15.17 -1.16 15.94
N LYS A 5 14.46 -0.06 15.64
CA LYS A 5 13.61 0.64 16.60
C LYS A 5 12.31 1.09 15.96
N LEU A 6 11.24 1.02 16.70
CA LEU A 6 9.92 1.56 16.34
C LEU A 6 9.41 2.41 17.49
N LEU A 7 9.08 3.66 17.21
CA LEU A 7 8.45 4.57 18.15
C LEU A 7 7.08 4.97 17.62
N LEU A 8 6.05 4.80 18.42
CA LEU A 8 4.68 5.19 18.12
C LEU A 8 4.25 6.28 19.10
N ASN A 9 3.73 7.40 18.58
CA ASN A 9 3.11 8.44 19.37
C ASN A 9 1.68 8.68 18.89
N ASN A 10 0.72 8.61 19.81
CA ASN A 10 -0.71 8.80 19.55
C ASN A 10 -1.22 7.98 18.36
N TYR A 11 -0.71 6.77 18.20
CA TYR A 11 -1.06 5.88 17.12
C TYR A 11 -2.11 4.85 17.58
N LYS A 12 -3.33 4.97 17.05
CA LYS A 12 -4.47 4.11 17.40
C LYS A 12 -4.69 4.07 18.92
N ASN A 13 -4.42 2.94 19.59
CA ASN A 13 -4.57 2.80 21.04
C ASN A 13 -3.34 3.24 21.85
N PHE A 14 -2.19 3.45 21.21
CA PHE A 14 -0.95 3.82 21.90
C PHE A 14 -0.84 5.33 22.11
N SER A 15 -0.49 5.76 23.32
CA SER A 15 -0.09 7.15 23.59
C SER A 15 1.36 7.34 23.18
N GLU A 16 2.26 6.59 23.82
CA GLU A 16 3.67 6.50 23.47
C GLU A 16 4.16 5.09 23.78
N ILE A 17 4.84 4.48 22.81
CA ILE A 17 5.48 3.18 23.01
C ILE A 17 6.70 3.06 22.10
N LYS A 18 7.74 2.42 22.63
CA LYS A 18 8.99 2.17 21.91
C LYS A 18 9.31 0.69 21.93
N PHE A 19 9.67 0.17 20.78
CA PHE A 19 10.17 -1.19 20.61
C PHE A 19 11.61 -1.15 20.08
N ASN A 20 12.45 -2.05 20.60
CA ASN A 20 13.77 -2.36 20.06
C ASN A 20 13.73 -3.78 19.50
N PHE A 21 14.29 -3.97 18.33
CA PHE A 21 14.33 -5.25 17.64
C PHE A 21 15.79 -5.69 17.47
N GLU A 22 16.13 -6.83 18.04
CA GLU A 22 17.50 -7.38 18.04
C GLU A 22 17.59 -8.65 17.18
N THR A 23 16.45 -9.32 16.98
CA THR A 23 16.36 -10.61 16.29
C THR A 23 15.60 -10.50 14.97
N LYS A 24 15.85 -11.46 14.07
CA LYS A 24 15.16 -11.55 12.78
C LYS A 24 13.68 -11.93 12.90
N ILE A 25 13.33 -12.68 13.96
CA ILE A 25 11.96 -13.11 14.23
C ILE A 25 11.52 -12.47 15.53
N VAL A 26 10.38 -11.79 15.50
CA VAL A 26 9.80 -11.10 16.64
C VAL A 26 8.36 -11.55 16.81
N CYS A 27 7.99 -11.95 18.02
CA CYS A 27 6.65 -12.38 18.39
C CYS A 27 6.01 -11.38 19.35
N PHE A 28 4.85 -10.82 18.97
CA PHE A 28 4.05 -9.98 19.88
C PHE A 28 2.97 -10.83 20.53
N THR A 29 3.08 -11.05 21.85
CA THR A 29 2.14 -11.83 22.65
C THR A 29 1.39 -10.94 23.64
N GLY A 30 0.25 -11.39 24.14
CA GLY A 30 -0.57 -10.67 25.12
C GLY A 30 -2.07 -10.84 24.87
N LEU A 31 -2.88 -10.21 25.71
CA LEU A 31 -4.34 -10.24 25.64
C LEU A 31 -4.89 -9.66 24.34
N ASN A 32 -6.12 -10.01 23.98
CA ASN A 32 -6.81 -9.41 22.85
C ASN A 32 -7.09 -7.93 23.13
N GLY A 33 -7.02 -7.09 22.08
CA GLY A 33 -7.26 -5.65 22.20
C GLY A 33 -6.06 -4.81 22.62
N VAL A 34 -4.95 -5.38 23.13
CA VAL A 34 -3.78 -4.59 23.59
C VAL A 34 -3.01 -3.87 22.47
N GLY A 35 -3.31 -4.16 21.19
CA GLY A 35 -2.70 -3.45 20.07
C GLY A 35 -1.63 -4.21 19.29
N LYS A 36 -1.49 -5.53 19.45
CA LYS A 36 -0.51 -6.34 18.70
C LYS A 36 -0.57 -6.09 17.19
N THR A 37 -1.76 -6.14 16.63
CA THR A 37 -2.01 -5.86 15.21
C THR A 37 -1.66 -4.43 14.83
N ASN A 38 -1.85 -3.47 15.76
CA ASN A 38 -1.53 -2.07 15.51
C ASN A 38 -0.01 -1.82 15.39
N ILE A 39 0.82 -2.62 16.07
CA ILE A 39 2.28 -2.56 15.91
C ILE A 39 2.69 -3.01 14.51
N VAL A 40 2.14 -4.13 14.04
CA VAL A 40 2.41 -4.65 12.68
C VAL A 40 1.92 -3.67 11.63
N ASP A 41 0.73 -3.10 11.82
CA ASP A 41 0.19 -2.08 10.92
C ASP A 41 1.05 -0.80 10.89
N ALA A 42 1.64 -0.39 12.01
CA ALA A 42 2.55 0.76 12.04
C ALA A 42 3.80 0.52 11.18
N ILE A 43 4.35 -0.69 11.17
CA ILE A 43 5.47 -1.08 10.31
C ILE A 43 5.05 -1.01 8.83
N TYR A 44 3.89 -1.56 8.49
CA TYR A 44 3.32 -1.45 7.15
C TYR A 44 3.05 0.00 6.75
N HIS A 45 2.53 0.81 7.67
CA HIS A 45 2.24 2.22 7.45
C HIS A 45 3.51 3.03 7.12
N LEU A 46 4.65 2.72 7.75
CA LEU A 46 5.94 3.30 7.37
C LEU A 46 6.38 2.90 5.96
N SER A 47 6.15 1.65 5.54
CA SER A 47 6.50 1.16 4.20
C SER A 47 5.65 1.79 3.10
N TYR A 48 4.33 1.71 3.25
CA TYR A 48 3.35 2.11 2.22
C TYR A 48 2.78 3.51 2.39
N THR A 49 3.17 4.24 3.42
CA THR A 49 2.62 5.56 3.79
C THR A 49 1.11 5.57 4.03
N LYS A 50 0.52 4.42 4.28
CA LYS A 50 -0.90 4.21 4.58
C LYS A 50 -1.07 2.99 5.48
N SER A 51 -2.06 3.01 6.36
CA SER A 51 -2.46 1.85 7.16
C SER A 51 -2.98 0.73 6.24
N TYR A 52 -2.74 -0.52 6.64
CA TYR A 52 -3.32 -1.68 5.99
C TYR A 52 -4.80 -1.85 6.36
N PHE A 53 -5.13 -1.65 7.62
CA PHE A 53 -6.47 -1.89 8.15
C PHE A 53 -7.40 -0.67 8.04
N ASN A 54 -6.87 0.57 8.14
CA ASN A 54 -7.66 1.80 8.12
C ASN A 54 -7.38 2.64 6.88
N THR A 55 -8.40 2.81 6.03
CA THR A 55 -8.30 3.63 4.82
C THR A 55 -8.38 5.13 5.12
N ILE A 56 -9.04 5.53 6.21
CA ILE A 56 -9.18 6.91 6.65
C ILE A 56 -7.97 7.27 7.51
N GLN A 57 -7.21 8.29 7.10
CA GLN A 57 -5.97 8.65 7.80
C GLN A 57 -6.20 9.12 9.24
N ALA A 58 -7.27 9.88 9.48
CA ALA A 58 -7.61 10.41 10.79
C ALA A 58 -7.89 9.31 11.84
N ASP A 59 -8.40 8.14 11.40
CA ASP A 59 -8.72 7.02 12.28
C ASP A 59 -7.47 6.31 12.84
N ASN A 60 -6.30 6.64 12.33
CA ASN A 60 -5.03 6.15 12.87
C ASN A 60 -4.50 7.03 13.99
N ILE A 61 -5.07 8.22 14.21
CA ILE A 61 -4.76 9.10 15.34
C ILE A 61 -5.53 8.58 16.56
N LYS A 62 -4.85 8.46 17.69
CA LYS A 62 -5.47 8.07 18.95
C LYS A 62 -6.67 8.98 19.26
N HIS A 63 -7.72 8.40 19.85
CA HIS A 63 -8.90 9.15 20.28
C HIS A 63 -8.49 10.34 21.14
N ASP A 64 -9.18 11.47 21.01
CA ASP A 64 -8.92 12.73 21.74
C ASP A 64 -7.55 13.37 21.48
N GLN A 65 -6.82 12.91 20.43
CA GLN A 65 -5.56 13.49 20.02
C GLN A 65 -5.67 14.17 18.65
N GLU A 66 -4.86 15.21 18.44
CA GLU A 66 -4.84 15.99 17.19
C GLU A 66 -3.84 15.47 16.17
N TYR A 67 -2.83 14.71 16.62
CA TYR A 67 -1.79 14.20 15.75
C TYR A 67 -1.30 12.82 16.18
N MET A 68 -0.66 12.14 15.25
CA MET A 68 0.12 10.94 15.51
C MET A 68 1.46 10.96 14.81
N SER A 69 2.42 10.20 15.29
CA SER A 69 3.64 9.90 14.54
C SER A 69 4.10 8.46 14.72
N ILE A 70 4.70 7.94 13.65
CA ILE A 70 5.38 6.65 13.62
C ILE A 70 6.81 6.93 13.19
N THR A 71 7.79 6.48 13.98
CA THR A 71 9.21 6.58 13.63
C THR A 71 9.84 5.21 13.65
N GLY A 72 10.45 4.82 12.53
CA GLY A 72 11.26 3.61 12.40
C GLY A 72 12.73 3.98 12.20
N ALA A 73 13.63 3.34 12.97
CA ALA A 73 15.06 3.36 12.71
C ALA A 73 15.46 2.03 12.07
N TYR A 74 16.01 2.11 10.88
CA TYR A 74 16.37 0.96 10.05
C TYR A 74 17.88 0.92 9.86
N GLU A 75 18.44 -0.29 9.92
CA GLU A 75 19.82 -0.53 9.51
C GLU A 75 19.85 -1.02 8.06
N LYS A 76 20.60 -0.35 7.23
CA LYS A 76 20.85 -0.71 5.83
C LYS A 76 22.33 -0.46 5.51
N ASP A 77 23.04 -1.49 5.05
CA ASP A 77 24.45 -1.39 4.64
C ASP A 77 25.33 -0.72 5.73
N ASN A 78 25.14 -1.13 7.00
CA ASN A 78 25.80 -0.60 8.20
C ASN A 78 25.54 0.91 8.47
N LYS A 79 24.49 1.47 7.87
CA LYS A 79 24.06 2.85 8.14
C LYS A 79 22.66 2.83 8.76
N GLU A 80 22.45 3.72 9.73
CA GLU A 80 21.11 3.92 10.30
C GLU A 80 20.32 4.91 9.44
N GLU A 81 19.14 4.51 9.05
CA GLU A 81 18.16 5.35 8.34
C GLU A 81 16.92 5.52 9.17
N LYS A 82 16.57 6.77 9.49
CA LYS A 82 15.39 7.11 10.26
C LYS A 82 14.26 7.58 9.35
N ILE A 83 13.12 6.89 9.41
CA ILE A 83 11.90 7.26 8.68
C ILE A 83 10.85 7.69 9.69
N THR A 84 10.24 8.85 9.48
CA THR A 84 9.17 9.37 10.33
C THR A 84 7.97 9.72 9.47
N LEU A 85 6.81 9.15 9.80
CA LEU A 85 5.51 9.50 9.25
C LEU A 85 4.71 10.22 10.32
N SER A 86 4.19 11.40 10.01
CA SER A 86 3.33 12.18 10.90
C SER A 86 2.03 12.54 10.20
N ILE A 87 0.93 12.42 10.92
CA ILE A 87 -0.41 12.81 10.46
C ILE A 87 -1.01 13.72 11.53
N LYS A 88 -1.54 14.86 11.11
CA LYS A 88 -2.33 15.77 11.94
C LYS A 88 -3.73 15.89 11.33
N ARG A 89 -4.75 16.05 12.19
CA ARG A 89 -6.13 16.22 11.73
C ARG A 89 -6.23 17.42 10.79
N ASN A 90 -6.98 17.23 9.71
CA ASN A 90 -7.21 18.25 8.68
C ASN A 90 -5.95 18.77 7.94
N GLU A 91 -4.79 18.16 8.17
CA GLU A 91 -3.56 18.50 7.48
C GLU A 91 -3.08 17.37 6.56
N LYS A 92 -2.19 17.73 5.61
CA LYS A 92 -1.52 16.74 4.77
C LYS A 92 -0.48 16.01 5.61
N LYS A 93 -0.46 14.66 5.48
CA LYS A 93 0.58 13.84 6.11
C LYS A 93 1.98 14.27 5.69
N VAL A 94 2.92 14.12 6.60
CA VAL A 94 4.33 14.44 6.40
C VAL A 94 5.15 13.17 6.54
N LEU A 95 6.04 12.92 5.58
CA LEU A 95 7.00 11.83 5.61
C LEU A 95 8.40 12.41 5.54
N MET A 96 9.28 11.94 6.41
CA MET A 96 10.68 12.38 6.49
C MET A 96 11.62 11.19 6.46
N LYS A 97 12.76 11.36 5.80
CA LYS A 97 13.92 10.46 5.89
C LYS A 97 15.11 11.24 6.43
N ASN A 98 15.68 10.78 7.55
CA ASN A 98 16.81 11.42 8.24
C ASN A 98 16.59 12.93 8.46
N GLY A 99 15.38 13.30 8.91
CA GLY A 99 14.95 14.67 9.14
C GLY A 99 14.59 15.48 7.89
N LYS A 100 14.84 14.97 6.68
CA LYS A 100 14.49 15.65 5.43
C LYS A 100 13.12 15.20 4.93
N LYS A 101 12.23 16.17 4.67
CA LYS A 101 10.87 15.91 4.17
C LYS A 101 10.89 15.44 2.73
N TYR A 102 10.15 14.38 2.43
CA TYR A 102 9.92 13.94 1.05
C TYR A 102 9.07 14.96 0.28
N LYS A 103 9.47 15.29 -0.93
CA LYS A 103 8.67 16.11 -1.85
C LYS A 103 7.52 15.28 -2.45
N LYS A 104 7.77 14.01 -2.76
CA LYS A 104 6.79 13.07 -3.31
C LYS A 104 6.88 11.74 -2.57
N PHE A 105 5.74 11.17 -2.17
CA PHE A 105 5.71 9.88 -1.47
C PHE A 105 6.10 8.70 -2.36
N ILE A 106 5.98 8.87 -3.68
CA ILE A 106 6.43 7.87 -4.65
C ILE A 106 7.92 7.54 -4.51
N ASP A 107 8.73 8.53 -4.07
CA ASP A 107 10.18 8.34 -3.90
C ASP A 107 10.51 7.43 -2.70
N HIS A 108 9.56 7.29 -1.78
CA HIS A 108 9.69 6.44 -0.60
C HIS A 108 9.24 5.00 -0.82
N ILE A 109 8.17 4.79 -1.60
CA ILE A 109 7.63 3.44 -1.83
C ILE A 109 8.72 2.54 -2.42
N GLY A 110 8.87 1.33 -1.84
CA GLY A 110 9.94 0.38 -2.19
C GLY A 110 11.28 0.60 -1.45
N LEU A 111 11.44 1.70 -0.71
CA LEU A 111 12.63 1.88 0.13
C LEU A 111 12.67 0.86 1.28
N ILE A 112 11.50 0.59 1.86
CA ILE A 112 11.29 -0.38 2.92
C ILE A 112 10.31 -1.43 2.36
N PRO A 113 10.79 -2.46 1.64
CA PRO A 113 9.90 -3.48 1.13
C PRO A 113 9.25 -4.23 2.28
N ALA A 114 7.93 -4.38 2.23
CA ALA A 114 7.17 -5.07 3.26
C ALA A 114 6.04 -5.88 2.64
N VAL A 115 5.77 -7.02 3.25
CA VAL A 115 4.59 -7.85 2.99
C VAL A 115 3.87 -8.04 4.31
N ILE A 116 2.55 -7.90 4.29
CA ILE A 116 1.69 -8.21 5.43
C ILE A 116 0.75 -9.34 5.02
N ILE A 117 0.51 -10.25 5.95
CA ILE A 117 -0.47 -11.33 5.80
C ILE A 117 -1.40 -11.26 7.01
N SER A 118 -2.69 -11.28 6.76
CA SER A 118 -3.72 -11.22 7.78
C SER A 118 -4.91 -12.12 7.44
N PRO A 119 -5.78 -12.46 8.40
CA PRO A 119 -7.00 -13.21 8.11
C PRO A 119 -7.94 -12.55 7.08
N ILE A 120 -7.83 -11.23 6.91
CA ILE A 120 -8.63 -10.48 5.90
C ILE A 120 -8.19 -10.83 4.47
N ASP A 121 -6.98 -11.35 4.27
CA ASP A 121 -6.46 -11.71 2.94
C ASP A 121 -7.21 -12.89 2.31
N ARG A 122 -8.03 -13.62 3.09
CA ARG A 122 -9.01 -14.55 2.55
C ARG A 122 -9.91 -13.87 1.49
N ASN A 123 -10.11 -12.58 1.60
CA ASN A 123 -10.86 -11.77 0.62
C ASN A 123 -10.19 -11.74 -0.78
N LEU A 124 -8.91 -12.08 -0.89
CA LEU A 124 -8.26 -12.29 -2.20
C LEU A 124 -8.91 -13.44 -2.99
N ILE A 125 -9.47 -14.41 -2.28
CA ILE A 125 -10.15 -15.58 -2.88
C ILE A 125 -11.63 -15.27 -3.03
N SER A 126 -12.31 -14.84 -1.96
CA SER A 126 -13.77 -14.67 -1.90
C SER A 126 -14.30 -13.45 -2.63
N ASP A 127 -13.53 -12.36 -2.66
CA ASP A 127 -14.00 -11.08 -3.17
C ASP A 127 -13.65 -10.88 -4.65
N GLY A 128 -14.12 -9.76 -5.20
CA GLY A 128 -13.98 -9.41 -6.62
C GLY A 128 -12.54 -9.17 -7.07
N SER A 129 -12.35 -9.09 -8.38
CA SER A 129 -11.06 -8.90 -9.05
C SER A 129 -10.33 -7.60 -8.64
N GLU A 130 -11.04 -6.62 -8.07
CA GLU A 130 -10.44 -5.35 -7.62
C GLU A 130 -9.43 -5.58 -6.50
N ILE A 131 -9.74 -6.43 -5.52
CA ILE A 131 -8.86 -6.72 -4.39
C ILE A 131 -7.60 -7.44 -4.86
N ARG A 132 -7.74 -8.42 -5.76
CA ARG A 132 -6.60 -9.11 -6.37
C ARG A 132 -5.71 -8.16 -7.16
N ARG A 133 -6.29 -7.24 -7.96
CA ARG A 133 -5.52 -6.22 -8.67
C ARG A 133 -4.77 -5.29 -7.70
N LYS A 134 -5.42 -4.82 -6.63
CA LYS A 134 -4.77 -3.98 -5.61
C LYS A 134 -3.58 -4.67 -4.94
N PHE A 135 -3.71 -5.97 -4.69
CA PHE A 135 -2.62 -6.78 -4.12
C PHE A 135 -1.41 -6.83 -5.07
N ILE A 136 -1.63 -7.21 -6.33
CA ILE A 136 -0.58 -7.28 -7.36
C ILE A 136 0.03 -5.90 -7.59
N ASP A 137 -0.79 -4.87 -7.74
CA ASP A 137 -0.35 -3.49 -7.92
C ASP A 137 0.53 -3.01 -6.75
N GLY A 138 0.20 -3.43 -5.53
CA GLY A 138 1.00 -3.14 -4.35
C GLY A 138 2.41 -3.74 -4.43
N ILE A 139 2.52 -4.98 -4.89
CA ILE A 139 3.81 -5.67 -5.05
C ILE A 139 4.65 -5.02 -6.15
N ILE A 140 4.06 -4.84 -7.35
CA ILE A 140 4.76 -4.21 -8.48
C ILE A 140 5.23 -2.80 -8.10
N SER A 141 4.39 -2.02 -7.42
CA SER A 141 4.69 -0.64 -7.03
C SER A 141 5.90 -0.49 -6.10
N GLN A 142 6.27 -1.52 -5.35
CA GLN A 142 7.47 -1.48 -4.51
C GLN A 142 8.77 -1.57 -5.34
N ASN A 143 8.72 -2.21 -6.50
CA ASN A 143 9.88 -2.47 -7.34
C ASN A 143 9.95 -1.60 -8.61
N ASP A 144 8.80 -1.07 -9.06
CA ASP A 144 8.68 -0.31 -10.30
C ASP A 144 8.03 1.05 -10.05
N LYS A 145 8.86 2.09 -10.03
CA LYS A 145 8.39 3.48 -9.80
C LYS A 145 7.59 4.04 -10.98
N GLU A 146 7.90 3.60 -12.20
CA GLU A 146 7.15 4.01 -13.39
C GLU A 146 5.74 3.43 -13.34
N PHE A 147 5.61 2.15 -12.99
CA PHE A 147 4.32 1.53 -12.76
C PHE A 147 3.50 2.27 -11.70
N LEU A 148 4.12 2.56 -10.54
CA LEU A 148 3.46 3.30 -9.47
C LEU A 148 2.99 4.69 -9.93
N PHE A 149 3.82 5.41 -10.68
CA PHE A 149 3.45 6.70 -11.25
C PHE A 149 2.24 6.57 -12.20
N ASN A 150 2.30 5.60 -13.13
CA ASN A 150 1.22 5.34 -14.07
C ASN A 150 -0.09 4.97 -13.37
N LEU A 151 -0.01 4.15 -12.31
CA LEU A 151 -1.17 3.75 -11.51
C LEU A 151 -1.81 4.95 -10.78
N ILE A 152 -0.99 5.83 -10.19
CA ILE A 152 -1.47 7.05 -9.51
C ILE A 152 -2.17 7.98 -10.53
N GLU A 153 -1.54 8.21 -11.69
CA GLU A 153 -2.09 9.09 -12.73
C GLU A 153 -3.37 8.49 -13.36
N TYR A 154 -3.41 7.18 -13.56
CA TYR A 154 -4.61 6.48 -14.02
C TYR A 154 -5.78 6.69 -13.05
N ASN A 155 -5.57 6.42 -11.76
CA ASN A 155 -6.62 6.57 -10.75
C ASN A 155 -7.08 8.03 -10.59
N ARG A 156 -6.15 9.00 -10.69
CA ARG A 156 -6.46 10.43 -10.66
C ARG A 156 -7.33 10.83 -11.86
N THR A 157 -6.93 10.44 -13.06
CA THR A 157 -7.64 10.73 -14.31
C THR A 157 -9.03 10.10 -14.32
N LEU A 158 -9.13 8.84 -13.82
CA LEU A 158 -10.41 8.15 -13.70
C LEU A 158 -11.38 8.87 -12.74
N LYS A 159 -10.88 9.33 -11.59
CA LYS A 159 -11.70 10.13 -10.66
C LYS A 159 -12.18 11.44 -11.28
N GLN A 160 -11.31 12.13 -12.00
CA GLN A 160 -11.67 13.38 -12.69
C GLN A 160 -12.73 13.15 -13.78
N ARG A 161 -12.52 12.12 -14.62
CA ARG A 161 -13.51 11.72 -15.64
C ARG A 161 -14.87 11.36 -15.04
N ASN A 162 -14.87 10.54 -13.97
CA ASN A 162 -16.11 10.13 -13.32
C ASN A 162 -16.83 11.31 -12.65
N LYS A 163 -16.09 12.26 -12.06
CA LYS A 163 -16.66 13.49 -11.52
C LYS A 163 -17.31 14.34 -12.63
N LEU A 164 -16.64 14.48 -13.76
CA LEU A 164 -17.16 15.22 -14.93
C LEU A 164 -18.46 14.60 -15.45
N LEU A 165 -18.48 13.28 -15.60
CA LEU A 165 -19.68 12.55 -16.04
C LEU A 165 -20.87 12.71 -15.10
N LYS A 166 -20.63 12.77 -13.77
CA LYS A 166 -21.67 12.99 -12.78
C LYS A 166 -22.23 14.42 -12.85
N LEU A 167 -21.35 15.41 -12.98
CA LEU A 167 -21.76 16.83 -13.05
C LEU A 167 -22.59 17.16 -14.29
N PHE A 168 -22.30 16.52 -15.41
CA PHE A 168 -22.94 16.79 -16.72
C PHE A 168 -23.79 15.60 -17.19
N PHE A 169 -24.42 14.89 -16.26
CA PHE A 169 -25.21 13.70 -16.58
C PHE A 169 -26.30 13.98 -17.64
N ASN A 170 -26.99 15.13 -17.55
CA ASN A 170 -28.07 15.53 -18.44
C ASN A 170 -27.59 16.27 -19.72
N ASP A 171 -26.34 16.70 -19.79
CA ASP A 171 -25.81 17.45 -20.93
C ASP A 171 -24.40 17.00 -21.31
N LYS A 172 -24.31 15.74 -21.72
CA LYS A 172 -23.03 15.11 -22.08
C LYS A 172 -22.36 15.74 -23.31
N LYS A 173 -23.12 16.39 -24.18
CA LYS A 173 -22.57 17.05 -25.39
C LYS A 173 -21.56 18.13 -25.05
N LYS A 174 -21.76 18.88 -23.95
CA LYS A 174 -20.86 19.94 -23.50
C LYS A 174 -19.46 19.47 -23.08
N ILE A 175 -19.31 18.17 -22.82
CA ILE A 175 -18.07 17.62 -22.25
C ILE A 175 -17.39 16.61 -23.16
N LEU A 176 -17.88 16.38 -24.38
CA LEU A 176 -17.37 15.33 -25.28
C LEU A 176 -15.88 15.47 -25.53
N SER A 177 -15.41 16.67 -25.91
CA SER A 177 -13.98 16.93 -26.18
C SER A 177 -13.10 16.67 -24.95
N THR A 178 -13.58 17.09 -23.77
CA THR A 178 -12.86 16.83 -22.50
C THR A 178 -12.84 15.35 -22.16
N LEU A 179 -13.94 14.62 -22.41
CA LEU A 179 -14.00 13.17 -22.22
C LEU A 179 -13.05 12.42 -23.14
N GLU A 180 -12.90 12.86 -24.39
CA GLU A 180 -11.94 12.27 -25.34
C GLU A 180 -10.50 12.38 -24.83
N ILE A 181 -10.12 13.53 -24.27
CA ILE A 181 -8.80 13.73 -23.67
C ILE A 181 -8.59 12.75 -22.49
N TYR A 182 -9.57 12.64 -21.60
CA TYR A 182 -9.49 11.68 -20.49
C TYR A 182 -9.45 10.23 -20.97
N ASN A 183 -10.27 9.87 -21.96
CA ASN A 183 -10.29 8.51 -22.51
C ASN A 183 -8.96 8.15 -23.15
N TYR A 184 -8.38 9.04 -23.96
CA TYR A 184 -7.05 8.84 -24.55
C TYR A 184 -5.97 8.63 -23.48
N ARG A 185 -5.97 9.49 -22.43
CA ARG A 185 -5.00 9.38 -21.34
C ARG A 185 -5.17 8.09 -20.56
N LEU A 186 -6.40 7.70 -20.23
CA LEU A 186 -6.72 6.44 -19.54
C LEU A 186 -6.32 5.23 -20.35
N SER A 187 -6.57 5.22 -21.67
CA SER A 187 -6.17 4.13 -22.56
C SER A 187 -4.64 3.94 -22.56
N LYS A 188 -3.88 5.04 -22.74
CA LYS A 188 -2.41 4.98 -22.74
C LYS A 188 -1.85 4.46 -21.42
N LEU A 189 -2.34 4.99 -20.28
CA LEU A 189 -1.90 4.54 -18.96
C LEU A 189 -2.34 3.11 -18.66
N GLY A 190 -3.57 2.75 -19.06
CA GLY A 190 -4.13 1.41 -18.88
C GLY A 190 -3.34 0.33 -19.61
N ILE A 191 -2.92 0.59 -20.85
CA ILE A 191 -2.06 -0.33 -21.63
C ILE A 191 -0.73 -0.58 -20.90
N ASN A 192 -0.09 0.46 -20.38
CA ASN A 192 1.16 0.32 -19.65
C ASN A 192 0.99 -0.50 -18.36
N ILE A 193 -0.08 -0.22 -17.60
CA ILE A 193 -0.41 -0.97 -16.38
C ILE A 193 -0.70 -2.44 -16.71
N TYR A 194 -1.46 -2.70 -17.76
CA TYR A 194 -1.79 -4.05 -18.21
C TYR A 194 -0.53 -4.84 -18.57
N LYS A 195 0.37 -4.27 -19.39
CA LYS A 195 1.63 -4.92 -19.77
C LYS A 195 2.47 -5.31 -18.53
N LYS A 196 2.67 -4.36 -17.61
CA LYS A 196 3.45 -4.59 -16.39
C LYS A 196 2.82 -5.65 -15.47
N ARG A 197 1.49 -5.71 -15.37
CA ARG A 197 0.80 -6.79 -14.64
C ARG A 197 1.01 -8.15 -15.31
N ASN A 198 0.93 -8.22 -16.63
CA ASN A 198 1.18 -9.47 -17.36
C ASN A 198 2.63 -9.94 -17.20
N ASP A 199 3.59 -9.04 -17.30
CA ASP A 199 5.00 -9.40 -17.13
C ASP A 199 5.28 -9.91 -15.71
N PHE A 200 4.74 -9.24 -14.70
CA PHE A 200 4.80 -9.73 -13.31
C PHE A 200 4.15 -11.10 -13.14
N LEU A 201 2.98 -11.32 -13.72
CA LEU A 201 2.26 -12.60 -13.60
C LEU A 201 2.99 -13.75 -14.29
N LYS A 202 3.69 -13.52 -15.40
CA LYS A 202 4.53 -14.55 -16.05
C LYS A 202 5.60 -15.08 -15.09
N GLU A 203 6.18 -14.22 -14.27
CA GLU A 203 7.19 -14.61 -13.27
C GLU A 203 6.55 -15.19 -12.00
N PHE A 204 5.44 -14.62 -11.58
CA PHE A 204 4.79 -14.97 -10.32
C PHE A 204 4.05 -16.32 -10.37
N ILE A 205 3.36 -16.63 -11.48
CA ILE A 205 2.53 -17.84 -11.60
C ILE A 205 3.30 -19.14 -11.39
N PRO A 206 4.49 -19.35 -11.98
CA PRO A 206 5.28 -20.55 -11.71
C PRO A 206 5.61 -20.72 -10.22
N ILE A 207 6.09 -19.63 -9.58
CA ILE A 207 6.43 -19.63 -8.15
C ILE A 207 5.19 -19.95 -7.29
N PHE A 208 4.06 -19.34 -7.62
CA PHE A 208 2.80 -19.58 -6.93
C PHE A 208 2.34 -21.03 -7.03
N LYS A 209 2.39 -21.62 -8.26
CA LYS A 209 2.03 -23.02 -8.50
C LYS A 209 2.90 -23.98 -7.69
N ASP A 210 4.21 -23.76 -7.71
CA ASP A 210 5.17 -24.62 -6.99
C ASP A 210 4.90 -24.57 -5.48
N ARG A 211 4.73 -23.37 -4.93
CA ARG A 211 4.47 -23.20 -3.50
C ARG A 211 3.10 -23.75 -3.07
N TYR A 212 2.09 -23.59 -3.90
CA TYR A 212 0.78 -24.16 -3.60
C TYR A 212 0.79 -25.68 -3.67
N PHE A 213 1.48 -26.26 -4.66
CA PHE A 213 1.66 -27.70 -4.78
C PHE A 213 2.35 -28.28 -3.55
N GLU A 214 3.43 -27.66 -3.06
CA GLU A 214 4.09 -28.04 -1.80
C GLU A 214 3.12 -27.99 -0.61
N LEU A 215 2.37 -26.89 -0.45
CA LEU A 215 1.42 -26.68 0.66
C LEU A 215 0.26 -27.67 0.66
N SER A 216 -0.19 -28.10 -0.51
CA SER A 216 -1.26 -29.09 -0.67
C SER A 216 -0.77 -30.55 -0.52
N ASN A 217 0.49 -30.77 -0.10
CA ASN A 217 1.13 -32.09 -0.10
C ASN A 217 1.08 -32.77 -1.49
N ASN A 218 1.33 -32.00 -2.53
CA ASN A 218 1.38 -32.43 -3.93
C ASN A 218 0.04 -32.99 -4.48
N LYS A 219 -1.09 -32.51 -3.92
CA LYS A 219 -2.41 -33.05 -4.28
C LYS A 219 -3.22 -32.13 -5.18
N GLU A 220 -2.96 -30.83 -5.17
CA GLU A 220 -3.79 -29.85 -5.88
C GLU A 220 -2.96 -29.01 -6.85
N LEU A 221 -3.49 -28.82 -8.04
CA LEU A 221 -2.96 -27.90 -9.05
C LEU A 221 -3.84 -26.67 -9.14
N VAL A 222 -3.22 -25.50 -9.11
CA VAL A 222 -3.89 -24.20 -9.21
C VAL A 222 -3.35 -23.39 -10.38
N ASP A 223 -4.15 -22.46 -10.88
CA ASP A 223 -3.69 -21.50 -11.89
C ASP A 223 -4.28 -20.11 -11.65
N ILE A 224 -3.62 -19.11 -12.22
CA ILE A 224 -4.06 -17.70 -12.19
C ILE A 224 -4.22 -17.23 -13.62
N HIS A 225 -5.41 -16.73 -13.96
CA HIS A 225 -5.68 -16.14 -15.25
C HIS A 225 -5.94 -14.64 -15.12
N HIS A 226 -5.20 -13.84 -15.89
CA HIS A 226 -5.45 -12.41 -16.03
C HIS A 226 -6.33 -12.15 -17.24
N LYS A 227 -7.60 -11.82 -16.97
CA LYS A 227 -8.54 -11.37 -18.02
C LYS A 227 -8.67 -9.85 -17.95
N SER A 228 -8.49 -9.19 -19.08
CA SER A 228 -8.80 -7.76 -19.28
C SER A 228 -9.87 -7.68 -20.36
N GLU A 229 -10.88 -6.86 -20.10
CA GLU A 229 -11.88 -6.46 -21.12
C GLU A 229 -11.32 -5.30 -21.95
#